data_301e9e5d6950e100816c0345c87557c7
#
_entry.id   301e9e5d6950e100816c0345c87557c7
#
_cell.length_a   1.000
_cell.length_b   1.000
_cell.length_c   1.000
_cell.angle_alpha   90.00
_cell.angle_beta   90.00
_cell.angle_gamma   90.00
#
_symmetry.space_group_name_H-M   'P 1'
#
loop_
_entity.id
_entity.type
_entity.pdbx_description
1 polymer ?
#
loop_
_entity_poly.entity_id
_entity_poly.type
_entity_poly.pdbx_seq_one_letter_code
_entity_poly.pdbx_strand_id
1 'polypeptide(L)'
;YQADDEGMGHWIRDYSKLIFRSLMGTTGGNKFPPELLGRIECVVPFQPLSENTQMAIARMRLQQLQKKVFRIHNCKLRISKDVIRFLVQDSLSTDSDAGGARAIISKMKSDVVAAVATFLNRNPDCYEAVVTVAGTMAVDDVHKRVSTARIVVKRVE
;
A
#
# COMPACT_ATOMS: atom_id res chain seq x y z
N TYR A 1 7.80 8.06 20.31
CA TYR A 1 8.34 6.78 19.84
C TYR A 1 9.84 6.80 20.09
N GLN A 2 10.25 6.46 21.29
CA GLN A 2 11.62 6.06 21.57
C GLN A 2 11.68 4.58 21.20
N ALA A 3 12.11 4.28 19.98
CA ALA A 3 12.58 2.95 19.64
C ALA A 3 13.91 2.75 20.36
N ASP A 4 14.07 1.61 21.05
CA ASP A 4 15.33 1.22 21.67
C ASP A 4 16.44 1.27 20.62
N ASP A 5 17.22 2.32 20.63
CA ASP A 5 18.29 2.60 19.67
C ASP A 5 19.36 1.48 19.68
N GLU A 6 19.55 0.82 20.83
CA GLU A 6 20.48 -0.29 21.00
C GLU A 6 19.97 -1.59 20.32
N GLY A 7 18.67 -1.91 20.44
CA GLY A 7 18.09 -3.09 19.80
C GLY A 7 18.05 -2.98 18.28
N MET A 8 17.79 -1.79 17.76
CA MET A 8 17.78 -1.51 16.32
C MET A 8 19.19 -1.62 15.71
N GLY A 9 20.20 -1.14 16.41
CA GLY A 9 21.61 -1.23 15.97
C GLY A 9 22.12 -2.68 15.86
N HIS A 10 21.74 -3.53 16.80
CA HIS A 10 22.09 -4.97 16.78
C HIS A 10 21.38 -5.69 15.60
N TRP A 11 20.10 -5.47 15.43
CA TRP A 11 19.31 -6.07 14.36
C TRP A 11 19.83 -5.68 12.97
N ILE A 12 20.14 -4.40 12.73
CA ILE A 12 20.71 -3.92 11.46
C ILE A 12 22.04 -4.61 11.18
N ARG A 13 22.90 -4.76 12.18
CA ARG A 13 24.22 -5.37 12.04
C ARG A 13 24.13 -6.86 11.68
N ASP A 14 23.25 -7.60 12.34
CA ASP A 14 23.11 -9.04 12.13
C ASP A 14 22.40 -9.35 10.80
N TYR A 15 21.36 -8.57 10.45
CA TYR A 15 20.69 -8.68 9.16
C TYR A 15 21.59 -8.29 7.98
N SER A 16 22.41 -7.26 8.14
CA SER A 16 23.39 -6.87 7.13
C SER A 16 24.39 -7.98 6.83
N LYS A 17 24.89 -8.67 7.87
CA LYS A 17 25.79 -9.83 7.71
C LYS A 17 25.10 -10.99 6.99
N LEU A 18 23.84 -11.26 7.31
CA LEU A 18 23.05 -12.33 6.69
C LEU A 18 22.79 -12.05 5.21
N ILE A 19 22.39 -10.83 4.87
CA ILE A 19 22.19 -10.39 3.50
C ILE A 19 23.52 -10.43 2.73
N PHE A 20 24.61 -9.95 3.32
CA PHE A 20 25.93 -9.97 2.69
C PHE A 20 26.37 -11.40 2.37
N ARG A 21 26.18 -12.36 3.30
CA ARG A 21 26.41 -13.79 3.06
C ARG A 21 25.52 -14.35 1.93
N SER A 22 24.26 -13.96 1.90
CA SER A 22 23.30 -14.36 0.84
C SER A 22 23.70 -13.82 -0.54
N LEU A 23 24.27 -12.63 -0.60
CA LEU A 23 24.77 -12.01 -1.84
C LEU A 23 26.06 -12.67 -2.31
N MET A 24 26.93 -13.13 -1.39
CA MET A 24 28.16 -13.83 -1.70
C MET A 24 27.95 -15.27 -2.17
N GLY A 25 26.78 -15.87 -1.94
CA GLY A 25 26.42 -17.21 -2.41
C GLY A 25 27.27 -18.32 -1.81
N THR A 26 26.65 -19.27 -1.10
CA THR A 26 27.33 -20.44 -0.54
C THR A 26 27.39 -21.63 -1.51
N THR A 27 26.68 -21.57 -2.65
CA THR A 27 26.65 -22.66 -3.63
C THR A 27 26.34 -22.13 -5.03
N GLY A 28 27.37 -22.05 -5.87
CA GLY A 28 27.21 -22.14 -7.32
C GLY A 28 26.94 -20.86 -8.11
N GLY A 29 27.14 -19.67 -7.56
CA GLY A 29 27.12 -18.45 -8.37
C GLY A 29 26.88 -17.21 -7.52
N ASN A 30 27.86 -16.32 -7.50
CA ASN A 30 27.66 -14.98 -6.95
C ASN A 30 26.59 -14.25 -7.76
N LYS A 31 25.48 -13.85 -7.12
CA LYS A 31 24.45 -13.02 -7.76
C LYS A 31 24.99 -11.64 -8.17
N PHE A 32 26.11 -11.24 -7.57
CA PHE A 32 26.80 -9.98 -7.87
C PHE A 32 28.29 -10.22 -8.11
N PRO A 33 28.92 -9.50 -9.05
CA PRO A 33 30.35 -9.58 -9.28
C PRO A 33 31.16 -9.23 -8.02
N PRO A 34 32.30 -9.90 -7.77
CA PRO A 34 33.15 -9.61 -6.62
C PRO A 34 33.62 -8.16 -6.55
N GLU A 35 33.83 -7.54 -7.72
CA GLU A 35 34.23 -6.13 -7.84
C GLU A 35 33.15 -5.18 -7.33
N LEU A 36 31.86 -5.53 -7.50
CA LEU A 36 30.75 -4.75 -6.97
C LEU A 36 30.67 -4.92 -5.46
N LEU A 37 30.80 -6.17 -4.96
CA LEU A 37 30.76 -6.46 -3.53
C LEU A 37 31.86 -5.72 -2.76
N GLY A 38 33.07 -5.61 -3.33
CA GLY A 38 34.16 -4.87 -2.73
C GLY A 38 33.96 -3.34 -2.67
N ARG A 39 32.97 -2.80 -3.37
CA ARG A 39 32.63 -1.36 -3.39
C ARG A 39 31.44 -1.03 -2.49
N ILE A 40 30.74 -2.02 -1.96
CA ILE A 40 29.60 -1.82 -1.06
C ILE A 40 30.14 -1.49 0.33
N GLU A 41 30.02 -0.25 0.75
CA GLU A 41 30.45 0.20 2.08
C GLU A 41 29.44 -0.16 3.17
N CYS A 42 28.13 -0.13 2.83
CA CYS A 42 27.07 -0.37 3.80
C CYS A 42 25.85 -1.01 3.14
N VAL A 43 25.22 -1.94 3.84
CA VAL A 43 23.93 -2.54 3.46
C VAL A 43 22.90 -2.16 4.52
N VAL A 44 21.87 -1.43 4.11
CA VAL A 44 20.78 -1.01 5.00
C VAL A 44 19.53 -1.83 4.69
N PRO A 45 19.14 -2.77 5.56
CA PRO A 45 17.89 -3.50 5.38
C PRO A 45 16.68 -2.63 5.71
N PHE A 46 15.66 -2.69 4.87
CA PHE A 46 14.38 -2.08 5.14
C PHE A 46 13.37 -3.16 5.55
N GLN A 47 12.68 -2.92 6.65
CA GLN A 47 11.58 -3.80 7.05
C GLN A 47 10.37 -3.61 6.15
N PRO A 48 9.57 -4.67 5.90
CA PRO A 48 8.26 -4.53 5.29
C PRO A 48 7.39 -3.56 6.09
N LEU A 49 6.54 -2.81 5.39
CA LEU A 49 5.64 -1.86 6.04
C LEU A 49 4.63 -2.60 6.92
N SER A 50 4.55 -2.22 8.19
CA SER A 50 3.51 -2.73 9.09
C SER A 50 2.12 -2.35 8.60
N GLU A 51 1.09 -3.12 8.96
CA GLU A 51 -0.30 -2.84 8.62
C GLU A 51 -0.73 -1.42 9.04
N ASN A 52 -0.34 -1.00 10.24
CA ASN A 52 -0.61 0.35 10.73
C ASN A 52 0.01 1.44 9.84
N THR A 53 1.24 1.24 9.38
CA THR A 53 1.91 2.14 8.46
C THR A 53 1.21 2.15 7.10
N GLN A 54 0.80 1.00 6.60
CA GLN A 54 0.05 0.89 5.35
C GLN A 54 -1.30 1.60 5.43
N MET A 55 -2.04 1.45 6.54
CA MET A 55 -3.30 2.18 6.78
C MET A 55 -3.07 3.69 6.87
N ALA A 56 -1.98 4.13 7.50
CA ALA A 56 -1.63 5.56 7.58
C ALA A 56 -1.35 6.14 6.18
N ILE A 57 -0.61 5.41 5.33
CA ILE A 57 -0.35 5.79 3.95
C ILE A 57 -1.66 5.88 3.16
N ALA A 58 -2.54 4.88 3.27
CA ALA A 58 -3.83 4.88 2.59
C ALA A 58 -4.69 6.09 3.02
N ARG A 59 -4.78 6.38 4.34
CA ARG A 59 -5.50 7.55 4.86
C ARG A 59 -4.95 8.86 4.30
N MET A 60 -3.65 9.04 4.34
CA MET A 60 -3.00 10.24 3.81
C MET A 60 -3.32 10.45 2.32
N ARG A 61 -3.23 9.40 1.52
CA ARG A 61 -3.53 9.46 0.09
C ARG A 61 -4.99 9.74 -0.21
N LEU A 62 -5.92 9.14 0.55
CA LEU A 62 -7.34 9.41 0.42
C LEU A 62 -7.69 10.86 0.83
N GLN A 63 -7.06 11.40 1.86
CA GLN A 63 -7.21 12.81 2.23
C GLN A 63 -6.71 13.76 1.13
N GLN A 64 -5.60 13.42 0.47
CA GLN A 64 -5.11 14.19 -0.68
C GLN A 64 -6.13 14.16 -1.84
N LEU A 65 -6.75 13.00 -2.09
CA LEU A 65 -7.82 12.87 -3.09
C LEU A 65 -9.03 13.74 -2.73
N GLN A 66 -9.50 13.70 -1.48
CA GLN A 66 -10.61 14.54 -1.00
C GLN A 66 -10.36 16.03 -1.25
N LYS A 67 -9.16 16.52 -0.85
CA LYS A 67 -8.76 17.91 -1.08
C LYS A 67 -8.72 18.26 -2.57
N LYS A 68 -8.20 17.35 -3.40
CA LYS A 68 -8.12 17.56 -4.84
C LYS A 68 -9.51 17.62 -5.49
N VAL A 69 -10.41 16.70 -5.14
CA VAL A 69 -11.78 16.65 -5.64
C VAL A 69 -12.55 17.91 -5.23
N PHE A 70 -12.46 18.32 -3.98
CA PHE A 70 -13.07 19.55 -3.50
C PHE A 70 -12.58 20.79 -4.27
N ARG A 71 -11.26 20.90 -4.49
CA ARG A 71 -10.68 22.04 -5.19
C ARG A 71 -11.08 22.13 -6.67
N ILE A 72 -11.22 20.99 -7.35
CA ILE A 72 -11.47 20.96 -8.79
C ILE A 72 -12.98 20.95 -9.10
N HIS A 73 -13.75 20.17 -8.33
CA HIS A 73 -15.17 19.92 -8.62
C HIS A 73 -16.11 20.55 -7.61
N ASN A 74 -15.60 21.26 -6.60
CA ASN A 74 -16.37 21.78 -5.46
C ASN A 74 -17.26 20.71 -4.79
N CYS A 75 -16.86 19.45 -4.86
CA CYS A 75 -17.57 18.31 -4.31
C CYS A 75 -16.88 17.80 -3.05
N LYS A 76 -17.60 17.76 -1.94
CA LYS A 76 -17.13 17.21 -0.67
C LYS A 76 -17.21 15.69 -0.71
N LEU A 77 -16.06 15.03 -0.67
CA LEU A 77 -15.98 13.58 -0.73
C LEU A 77 -15.88 13.00 0.70
N ARG A 78 -16.84 12.18 1.11
CA ARG A 78 -16.76 11.39 2.35
C ARG A 78 -16.28 9.98 2.00
N ILE A 79 -15.28 9.49 2.72
CA ILE A 79 -14.71 8.16 2.47
C ILE A 79 -14.91 7.30 3.72
N SER A 80 -15.58 6.16 3.54
CA SER A 80 -15.82 5.18 4.60
C SER A 80 -14.51 4.54 5.07
N LYS A 81 -14.48 4.13 6.35
CA LYS A 81 -13.33 3.40 6.92
C LYS A 81 -13.04 2.08 6.19
N ASP A 82 -14.05 1.46 5.63
CA ASP A 82 -13.93 0.18 4.90
C ASP A 82 -13.10 0.31 3.62
N VAL A 83 -13.09 1.51 3.00
CA VAL A 83 -12.23 1.79 1.84
C VAL A 83 -10.75 1.69 2.19
N ILE A 84 -10.36 2.11 3.40
CA ILE A 84 -8.98 2.01 3.87
C ILE A 84 -8.59 0.54 4.02
N ARG A 85 -9.45 -0.27 4.66
CA ARG A 85 -9.23 -1.72 4.82
C ARG A 85 -9.16 -2.41 3.45
N PHE A 86 -10.08 -2.09 2.55
CA PHE A 86 -10.09 -2.59 1.18
C PHE A 86 -8.78 -2.33 0.43
N LEU A 87 -8.18 -1.15 0.58
CA LEU A 87 -6.92 -0.81 -0.06
C LEU A 87 -5.72 -1.57 0.52
N VAL A 88 -5.74 -1.83 1.83
CA VAL A 88 -4.61 -2.47 2.54
C VAL A 88 -4.68 -4.00 2.45
N GLN A 89 -5.86 -4.59 2.42
CA GLN A 89 -6.06 -6.02 2.53
C GLN A 89 -5.33 -6.82 1.45
N ASP A 90 -5.33 -6.37 0.20
CA ASP A 90 -4.64 -7.04 -0.90
C ASP A 90 -3.12 -6.84 -0.84
N SER A 91 -2.65 -5.76 -0.23
CA SER A 91 -1.22 -5.49 -0.10
C SER A 91 -0.53 -6.40 0.92
N LEU A 92 -1.31 -7.00 1.83
CA LEU A 92 -0.83 -7.96 2.84
C LEU A 92 -0.77 -9.39 2.31
N SER A 93 -1.46 -9.68 1.20
CA SER A 93 -1.66 -11.05 0.70
C SER A 93 -0.75 -11.48 -0.43
N THR A 94 0.01 -10.57 -0.97
CA THR A 94 0.96 -10.90 -2.05
C THR A 94 2.33 -11.21 -1.46
N ASP A 95 2.75 -12.48 -1.58
CA ASP A 95 4.14 -12.95 -1.40
C ASP A 95 5.12 -12.28 -2.39
N SER A 96 4.65 -11.31 -3.15
CA SER A 96 5.46 -10.61 -4.13
C SER A 96 6.10 -9.36 -3.52
N ASP A 97 7.38 -9.16 -3.81
CA ASP A 97 8.18 -7.95 -3.51
C ASP A 97 7.53 -6.63 -3.98
N ALA A 98 6.40 -6.70 -4.68
CA ALA A 98 5.62 -5.58 -5.18
C ALA A 98 4.59 -5.01 -4.17
N GLY A 99 4.47 -5.60 -2.97
CA GLY A 99 3.57 -5.15 -1.91
C GLY A 99 3.93 -3.77 -1.35
N GLY A 100 3.21 -3.36 -0.32
CA GLY A 100 3.48 -2.12 0.41
C GLY A 100 2.88 -0.86 -0.23
N ALA A 101 3.55 0.28 -0.05
CA ALA A 101 3.00 1.59 -0.42
C ALA A 101 2.64 1.72 -1.91
N ARG A 102 3.42 1.12 -2.81
CA ARG A 102 3.17 1.19 -4.26
C ARG A 102 1.90 0.46 -4.65
N ALA A 103 1.67 -0.73 -4.10
CA ALA A 103 0.46 -1.51 -4.34
C ALA A 103 -0.80 -0.75 -3.88
N ILE A 104 -0.77 -0.16 -2.68
CA ILE A 104 -1.86 0.67 -2.14
C ILE A 104 -2.16 1.85 -3.07
N ILE A 105 -1.11 2.56 -3.54
CA ILE A 105 -1.29 3.71 -4.43
C ILE A 105 -1.84 3.28 -5.80
N SER A 106 -1.36 2.18 -6.34
CA SER A 106 -1.85 1.64 -7.61
C SER A 106 -3.32 1.25 -7.51
N LYS A 107 -3.68 0.48 -6.49
CA LYS A 107 -5.06 0.08 -6.23
C LYS A 107 -5.98 1.28 -5.97
N MET A 108 -5.52 2.26 -5.22
CA MET A 108 -6.28 3.49 -5.03
C MET A 108 -6.56 4.19 -6.36
N LYS A 109 -5.60 4.23 -7.28
CA LYS A 109 -5.79 4.85 -8.61
C LYS A 109 -6.76 4.06 -9.46
N SER A 110 -6.62 2.73 -9.54
CA SER A 110 -7.46 1.88 -10.38
C SER A 110 -8.91 1.83 -9.88
N ASP A 111 -9.12 1.75 -8.58
CA ASP A 111 -10.44 1.43 -8.02
C ASP A 111 -11.15 2.69 -7.50
N VAL A 112 -10.46 3.46 -6.62
CA VAL A 112 -11.10 4.62 -5.98
C VAL A 112 -11.14 5.83 -6.91
N VAL A 113 -10.00 6.20 -7.50
CA VAL A 113 -9.93 7.40 -8.35
C VAL A 113 -10.77 7.20 -9.60
N ALA A 114 -10.72 6.03 -10.24
CA ALA A 114 -11.53 5.72 -11.41
C ALA A 114 -13.04 5.77 -11.11
N ALA A 115 -13.49 5.18 -9.97
CA ALA A 115 -14.89 5.22 -9.57
C ALA A 115 -15.36 6.66 -9.28
N VAL A 116 -14.55 7.44 -8.56
CA VAL A 116 -14.85 8.85 -8.25
C VAL A 116 -14.93 9.69 -9.54
N ALA A 117 -13.96 9.52 -10.45
CA ALA A 117 -13.95 10.25 -11.73
C ALA A 117 -15.19 9.92 -12.58
N THR A 118 -15.54 8.62 -12.69
CA THR A 118 -16.73 8.16 -13.41
C THR A 118 -18.00 8.74 -12.80
N PHE A 119 -18.10 8.79 -11.48
CA PHE A 119 -19.24 9.36 -10.78
C PHE A 119 -19.37 10.86 -11.02
N LEU A 120 -18.29 11.62 -10.88
CA LEU A 120 -18.29 13.08 -11.06
C LEU A 120 -18.58 13.48 -12.50
N ASN A 121 -18.09 12.72 -13.49
CA ASN A 121 -18.43 12.96 -14.90
C ASN A 121 -19.92 12.79 -15.20
N ARG A 122 -20.60 11.89 -14.48
CA ARG A 122 -22.07 11.68 -14.61
C ARG A 122 -22.90 12.63 -13.76
N ASN A 123 -22.30 13.24 -12.75
CA ASN A 123 -22.96 14.09 -11.78
C ASN A 123 -22.15 15.37 -11.54
N PRO A 124 -22.02 16.27 -12.54
CA PRO A 124 -21.17 17.45 -12.43
C PRO A 124 -21.63 18.42 -11.32
N ASP A 125 -22.92 18.44 -11.02
CA ASP A 125 -23.52 19.31 -10.00
C ASP A 125 -23.57 18.67 -8.60
N CYS A 126 -22.79 17.62 -8.36
CA CYS A 126 -22.78 16.94 -7.08
C CYS A 126 -21.90 17.70 -6.08
N TYR A 127 -22.50 18.23 -5.02
CA TYR A 127 -21.78 18.95 -3.94
C TYR A 127 -21.23 18.02 -2.86
N GLU A 128 -21.86 16.86 -2.67
CA GLU A 128 -21.41 15.91 -1.66
C GLU A 128 -21.60 14.46 -2.14
N ALA A 129 -20.55 13.66 -2.02
CA ALA A 129 -20.56 12.24 -2.37
C ALA A 129 -19.93 11.38 -1.30
N VAL A 130 -20.38 10.14 -1.18
CA VAL A 130 -19.86 9.13 -0.26
C VAL A 130 -19.23 8.00 -1.06
N VAL A 131 -17.99 7.61 -0.66
CA VAL A 131 -17.26 6.46 -1.19
C VAL A 131 -17.34 5.33 -0.19
N THR A 132 -17.87 4.20 -0.61
CA THR A 132 -18.04 2.99 0.23
C THR A 132 -17.55 1.77 -0.52
N VAL A 133 -17.45 0.65 0.19
CA VAL A 133 -17.19 -0.67 -0.39
C VAL A 133 -18.52 -1.42 -0.44
N ALA A 134 -18.87 -1.98 -1.58
CA ALA A 134 -20.01 -2.87 -1.74
C ALA A 134 -19.52 -4.27 -2.11
N GLY A 135 -20.21 -5.30 -1.64
CA GLY A 135 -19.84 -6.71 -1.80
C GLY A 135 -19.17 -7.29 -0.54
N THR A 136 -19.01 -8.60 -0.53
CA THR A 136 -18.43 -9.34 0.59
C THR A 136 -16.93 -9.52 0.35
N MET A 137 -16.14 -9.23 1.39
CA MET A 137 -14.74 -9.65 1.45
C MET A 137 -14.73 -11.08 2.02
N ALA A 138 -14.96 -12.08 1.16
CA ALA A 138 -14.86 -13.46 1.58
C ALA A 138 -13.40 -13.93 1.52
N VAL A 139 -12.94 -14.50 2.62
CA VAL A 139 -11.71 -15.30 2.66
C VAL A 139 -12.18 -16.73 2.43
N ASP A 140 -11.94 -17.27 1.25
CA ASP A 140 -12.20 -18.67 0.97
C ASP A 140 -11.01 -19.49 1.45
N ASP A 141 -11.28 -20.63 2.13
CA ASP A 141 -10.30 -21.48 2.83
C ASP A 141 -9.30 -22.20 1.92
N VAL A 142 -9.38 -22.03 0.60
CA VAL A 142 -8.51 -22.68 -0.38
C VAL A 142 -7.90 -21.64 -1.31
N HIS A 143 -6.88 -20.91 -0.86
CA HIS A 143 -5.88 -20.15 -1.65
C HIS A 143 -6.35 -19.31 -2.86
N LYS A 144 -7.65 -19.14 -3.12
CA LYS A 144 -8.19 -18.23 -4.13
C LYS A 144 -9.16 -17.24 -3.49
N ARG A 145 -8.64 -16.04 -3.20
CA ARG A 145 -9.46 -14.91 -2.76
C ARG A 145 -10.29 -14.42 -3.95
N VAL A 146 -11.55 -14.78 -4.00
CA VAL A 146 -12.52 -14.14 -4.88
C VAL A 146 -13.15 -13.00 -4.08
N SER A 147 -12.54 -11.82 -4.13
CA SER A 147 -13.14 -10.62 -3.57
C SER A 147 -14.17 -10.09 -4.57
N THR A 148 -15.44 -10.13 -4.23
CA THR A 148 -16.52 -9.42 -4.96
C THR A 148 -16.64 -7.96 -4.52
N ALA A 149 -15.78 -7.53 -3.59
CA ALA A 149 -15.77 -6.18 -3.07
C ALA A 149 -15.37 -5.17 -4.16
N ARG A 150 -16.18 -4.12 -4.33
CA ARG A 150 -15.94 -3.04 -5.26
C ARG A 150 -16.22 -1.68 -4.64
N ILE A 151 -15.55 -0.66 -5.14
CA ILE A 151 -15.79 0.72 -4.73
C ILE A 151 -17.09 1.22 -5.37
N VAL A 152 -17.95 1.82 -4.55
CA VAL A 152 -19.20 2.45 -4.96
C VAL A 152 -19.19 3.88 -4.46
N VAL A 153 -19.57 4.81 -5.36
CA VAL A 153 -19.70 6.23 -5.05
C VAL A 153 -21.19 6.60 -5.19
N LYS A 154 -21.76 7.23 -4.17
CA LYS A 154 -23.15 7.66 -4.15
C LYS A 154 -23.24 9.14 -3.79
N ARG A 155 -24.24 9.83 -4.32
CA ARG A 155 -24.62 11.17 -3.89
C ARG A 155 -25.18 11.12 -2.47
N VAL A 156 -24.85 12.12 -1.66
CA VAL A 156 -25.52 12.35 -0.38
C VAL A 156 -26.70 13.26 -0.67
N GLU A 157 -27.91 12.82 -0.35
CA GLU A 157 -29.13 13.60 -0.45
C GLU A 157 -29.24 14.61 0.69
#